data_1b62db4884e0f9ac4e97d9096c0daf01
#
_entry.id   1b62db4884e0f9ac4e97d9096c0daf01
#
_cell.length_a   1.000
_cell.length_b   1.000
_cell.length_c   1.000
_cell.angle_alpha   90.00
_cell.angle_beta   90.00
_cell.angle_gamma   90.00
#
_symmetry.space_group_name_H-M   'P 1'
#
loop_
_entity.id
_entity.type
_entity.pdbx_description
1 polymer ?
#
loop_
_entity_poly.entity_id
_entity_poly.type
_entity_poly.pdbx_seq_one_letter_code
_entity_poly.pdbx_strand_id
1 'polypeptide(L)'
;MTVFAVKNLFPLFSSSIEKTPKPLPRLARAEEKDLKDQEDERKNSIIGAVQSLFDPNEKTKSGKVLPKAYLKSAREVVKTLRESLKEDAKDITKFRRTADAAKESIREYLSNWKGQQEVVAEESYVVLEKAIRSLASFYSKAGPSASLPEEVKSSILDDLDKAEAFW
;
A
#
# COMPACT_ATOMS: atom_id res chain seq x y z
N MET A 1 8.47 4.99 33.54
CA MET A 1 9.61 4.69 32.65
C MET A 1 9.42 3.31 32.07
N THR A 2 8.78 3.19 30.92
CA THR A 2 8.72 1.90 30.24
C THR A 2 8.65 2.14 28.75
N VAL A 3 9.82 2.12 28.15
CA VAL A 3 10.03 2.31 26.71
C VAL A 3 10.02 0.93 26.07
N PHE A 4 8.84 0.43 25.76
CA PHE A 4 8.68 -0.87 25.12
C PHE A 4 7.69 -0.75 23.96
N ALA A 5 8.07 -0.38 22.80
CA ALA A 5 7.15 -0.60 21.68
C ALA A 5 7.76 -0.68 20.28
N VAL A 6 9.04 -0.42 20.08
CA VAL A 6 9.55 -0.32 18.71
C VAL A 6 10.70 -1.29 18.40
N LYS A 7 10.98 -2.21 19.31
CA LYS A 7 12.12 -3.16 19.14
C LYS A 7 12.02 -4.11 17.93
N ASN A 8 10.87 -4.18 17.28
CA ASN A 8 10.66 -5.15 16.20
C ASN A 8 10.30 -4.57 14.84
N LEU A 9 10.56 -3.26 14.60
CA LEU A 9 10.26 -2.67 13.30
C LEU A 9 11.32 -3.01 12.21
N PHE A 10 12.50 -3.50 12.60
CA PHE A 10 13.67 -3.50 11.73
C PHE A 10 14.34 -4.83 11.34
N PRO A 11 13.90 -6.03 11.70
CA PRO A 11 14.46 -7.23 11.06
C PRO A 11 14.04 -7.40 9.60
N LEU A 12 13.18 -6.49 9.06
CA LEU A 12 12.66 -6.62 7.69
C LEU A 12 13.63 -6.23 6.59
N PHE A 13 14.77 -5.62 6.92
CA PHE A 13 15.74 -5.16 5.92
C PHE A 13 16.95 -6.07 5.74
N SER A 14 17.03 -7.17 6.48
CA SER A 14 18.20 -8.03 6.51
C SER A 14 17.86 -9.50 6.33
N SER A 15 17.08 -9.85 5.31
CA SER A 15 16.99 -11.24 4.85
C SER A 15 16.47 -11.30 3.42
N SER A 16 17.36 -11.61 2.52
CA SER A 16 17.02 -12.19 1.22
C SER A 16 16.28 -13.51 1.46
N ILE A 17 14.99 -13.52 1.23
CA ILE A 17 14.23 -14.75 1.04
C ILE A 17 13.67 -14.72 -0.36
N GLU A 18 14.36 -15.37 -1.27
CA GLU A 18 13.78 -15.84 -2.51
C GLU A 18 12.62 -16.78 -2.19
N LYS A 19 11.42 -16.37 -2.50
CA LYS A 19 10.29 -17.28 -2.70
C LYS A 19 9.67 -16.97 -4.04
N THR A 20 9.88 -17.88 -4.97
CA THR A 20 9.22 -17.97 -6.26
C THR A 20 7.69 -17.92 -6.09
N PRO A 21 6.97 -17.13 -6.91
CA PRO A 21 5.52 -17.11 -6.88
C PRO A 21 4.96 -18.40 -7.48
N LYS A 22 4.05 -19.03 -6.75
CA LYS A 22 3.28 -20.17 -7.28
C LYS A 22 2.29 -19.66 -8.32
N PRO A 23 2.13 -20.35 -9.47
CA PRO A 23 1.17 -19.96 -10.49
C PRO A 23 -0.26 -20.21 -10.02
N LEU A 24 -1.15 -19.25 -10.29
CA LEU A 24 -2.57 -19.35 -10.06
C LEU A 24 -3.21 -20.37 -11.01
N PRO A 25 -4.21 -21.17 -10.56
CA PRO A 25 -4.86 -22.15 -11.42
C PRO A 25 -5.72 -21.47 -12.49
N ARG A 26 -5.54 -21.91 -13.73
CA ARG A 26 -6.40 -21.57 -14.86
C ARG A 26 -7.78 -22.22 -14.67
N LEU A 27 -8.84 -21.41 -14.67
CA LEU A 27 -10.19 -21.91 -14.81
C LEU A 27 -10.60 -21.99 -16.28
N ALA A 28 -11.18 -23.14 -16.61
CA ALA A 28 -11.49 -23.59 -17.93
C ALA A 28 -12.70 -22.87 -18.54
N ARG A 29 -12.60 -22.75 -19.85
CA ARG A 29 -13.51 -22.37 -20.92
C ARG A 29 -14.85 -23.14 -20.87
N ALA A 30 -15.96 -22.44 -21.06
CA ALA A 30 -17.17 -23.00 -21.60
C ALA A 30 -17.76 -22.08 -22.68
N GLU A 31 -17.92 -22.65 -23.84
CA GLU A 31 -18.57 -22.07 -25.00
C GLU A 31 -20.10 -22.14 -24.82
N GLU A 32 -20.87 -21.19 -25.34
CA GLU A 32 -21.91 -21.51 -26.32
C GLU A 32 -22.52 -20.22 -26.92
N LYS A 33 -22.92 -20.39 -28.18
CA LYS A 33 -23.30 -19.42 -29.17
C LYS A 33 -24.78 -19.01 -29.12
N ASP A 34 -25.01 -17.80 -29.66
CA ASP A 34 -26.17 -17.32 -30.41
C ASP A 34 -27.53 -17.18 -29.70
N LEU A 35 -27.97 -15.92 -29.63
CA LEU A 35 -29.29 -15.46 -30.10
C LEU A 35 -29.41 -13.91 -30.05
N LYS A 36 -29.30 -13.34 -31.22
CA LYS A 36 -29.92 -12.17 -31.89
C LYS A 36 -30.31 -10.90 -31.14
N ASP A 37 -29.53 -9.85 -31.43
CA ASP A 37 -29.90 -8.53 -32.00
C ASP A 37 -31.29 -7.94 -31.66
N GLN A 38 -31.41 -7.35 -30.47
CA GLN A 38 -32.20 -6.19 -30.12
C GLN A 38 -32.22 -5.88 -28.60
N GLU A 39 -31.51 -6.65 -27.80
CA GLU A 39 -31.31 -6.40 -26.38
C GLU A 39 -29.89 -5.81 -26.07
N ASP A 40 -29.10 -5.49 -27.09
CA ASP A 40 -27.65 -5.28 -26.93
C ASP A 40 -27.29 -3.92 -26.34
N GLU A 41 -28.07 -2.87 -26.50
CA GLU A 41 -27.72 -1.58 -25.94
C GLU A 41 -27.95 -1.47 -24.42
N ARG A 42 -28.96 -2.15 -23.90
CA ARG A 42 -29.19 -2.20 -22.44
C ARG A 42 -28.25 -3.18 -21.74
N LYS A 43 -27.89 -4.28 -22.40
CA LYS A 43 -26.93 -5.26 -21.86
C LYS A 43 -25.50 -4.70 -21.83
N ASN A 44 -25.08 -3.91 -22.81
CA ASN A 44 -23.77 -3.29 -22.84
C ASN A 44 -23.54 -2.31 -21.69
N SER A 45 -24.56 -1.56 -21.27
CA SER A 45 -24.45 -0.66 -20.12
C SER A 45 -24.35 -1.39 -18.79
N ILE A 46 -25.10 -2.49 -18.64
CA ILE A 46 -25.08 -3.30 -17.42
C ILE A 46 -23.82 -4.18 -17.38
N ILE A 47 -23.42 -4.75 -18.50
CA ILE A 47 -22.19 -5.54 -18.61
C ILE A 47 -20.96 -4.67 -18.39
N GLY A 48 -20.94 -3.44 -18.89
CA GLY A 48 -19.86 -2.48 -18.62
C GLY A 48 -19.76 -2.11 -17.14
N ALA A 49 -20.88 -1.91 -16.45
CA ALA A 49 -20.90 -1.64 -15.02
C ALA A 49 -20.46 -2.86 -14.19
N VAL A 50 -20.89 -4.06 -14.58
CA VAL A 50 -20.49 -5.31 -13.91
C VAL A 50 -19.01 -5.63 -14.20
N GLN A 51 -18.54 -5.45 -15.42
CA GLN A 51 -17.13 -5.61 -15.76
C GLN A 51 -16.24 -4.62 -15.00
N SER A 52 -16.69 -3.38 -14.81
CA SER A 52 -15.98 -2.40 -14.00
C SER A 52 -15.84 -2.81 -12.53
N LEU A 53 -16.81 -3.56 -12.00
CA LEU A 53 -16.72 -4.10 -10.63
C LEU A 53 -15.70 -5.25 -10.53
N PHE A 54 -15.47 -5.98 -11.61
CA PHE A 54 -14.52 -7.10 -11.69
C PHE A 54 -13.18 -6.71 -12.34
N ASP A 55 -13.04 -5.45 -12.82
CA ASP A 55 -11.76 -4.96 -13.33
C ASP A 55 -10.73 -4.96 -12.20
N PRO A 56 -9.62 -5.70 -12.32
CA PRO A 56 -8.55 -5.72 -11.33
C PRO A 56 -7.79 -4.40 -11.26
N ASN A 57 -8.03 -3.47 -12.20
CA ASN A 57 -7.36 -2.20 -12.31
C ASN A 57 -8.29 -1.02 -12.00
N GLU A 58 -7.70 0.08 -11.58
CA GLU A 58 -8.36 1.36 -11.30
C GLU A 58 -7.62 2.48 -12.01
N LYS A 59 -8.38 3.44 -12.58
CA LYS A 59 -7.81 4.64 -13.16
C LYS A 59 -7.58 5.67 -12.06
N THR A 60 -6.35 6.12 -11.93
CA THR A 60 -5.95 7.16 -10.98
C THR A 60 -6.35 8.56 -11.44
N LYS A 61 -6.26 9.55 -10.56
CA LYS A 61 -6.47 10.98 -10.89
C LYS A 61 -5.51 11.46 -11.99
N SER A 62 -4.31 10.91 -12.04
CA SER A 62 -3.32 11.18 -13.09
C SER A 62 -3.65 10.51 -14.42
N GLY A 63 -4.72 9.72 -14.51
CA GLY A 63 -5.16 9.02 -15.71
C GLY A 63 -4.45 7.68 -15.99
N LYS A 64 -3.55 7.27 -15.11
CA LYS A 64 -2.87 5.98 -15.22
C LYS A 64 -3.77 4.86 -14.70
N VAL A 65 -3.61 3.68 -15.27
CA VAL A 65 -4.33 2.47 -14.88
C VAL A 65 -3.41 1.62 -14.02
N LEU A 66 -3.77 1.43 -12.75
CA LEU A 66 -2.98 0.69 -11.78
C LEU A 66 -3.81 -0.42 -11.13
N PRO A 67 -3.16 -1.50 -10.64
CA PRO A 67 -3.86 -2.56 -9.93
C PRO A 67 -4.63 -2.02 -8.72
N LYS A 68 -5.91 -2.34 -8.59
CA LYS A 68 -6.73 -1.96 -7.41
C LYS A 68 -6.11 -2.45 -6.10
N ALA A 69 -5.52 -3.64 -6.13
CA ALA A 69 -4.83 -4.20 -4.96
C ALA A 69 -3.64 -3.34 -4.53
N TYR A 70 -2.86 -2.82 -5.49
CA TYR A 70 -1.79 -1.86 -5.21
C TYR A 70 -2.31 -0.59 -4.56
N LEU A 71 -3.31 0.05 -5.19
CA LEU A 71 -3.88 1.30 -4.69
C LEU A 71 -4.48 1.14 -3.30
N LYS A 72 -5.17 0.03 -3.05
CA LYS A 72 -5.71 -0.29 -1.72
C LYS A 72 -4.60 -0.42 -0.68
N SER A 73 -3.56 -1.18 -0.99
CA SER A 73 -2.42 -1.39 -0.10
C SER A 73 -1.65 -0.08 0.15
N ALA A 74 -1.42 0.72 -0.88
CA ALA A 74 -0.75 2.02 -0.78
C ALA A 74 -1.56 3.04 0.07
N ARG A 75 -2.87 3.13 -0.15
CA ARG A 75 -3.79 3.97 0.65
C ARG A 75 -3.80 3.55 2.12
N GLU A 76 -3.76 2.24 2.40
CA GLU A 76 -3.72 1.74 3.77
C GLU A 76 -2.40 2.10 4.47
N VAL A 77 -1.25 2.00 3.78
CA VAL A 77 0.03 2.47 4.32
C VAL A 77 0.00 3.96 4.63
N VAL A 78 -0.47 4.79 3.69
CA VAL A 78 -0.58 6.24 3.92
C VAL A 78 -1.44 6.55 5.13
N LYS A 79 -2.60 5.92 5.25
CA LYS A 79 -3.54 6.11 6.35
C LYS A 79 -2.91 5.72 7.69
N THR A 80 -2.45 4.48 7.82
CA THR A 80 -1.95 3.94 9.09
C THR A 80 -0.67 4.63 9.54
N LEU A 81 0.22 4.97 8.60
CA LEU A 81 1.44 5.69 8.90
C LEU A 81 1.15 7.13 9.33
N ARG A 82 0.22 7.81 8.65
CA ARG A 82 -0.24 9.16 9.05
C ARG A 82 -0.88 9.16 10.44
N GLU A 83 -1.73 8.19 10.74
CA GLU A 83 -2.32 8.01 12.06
C GLU A 83 -1.22 7.80 13.13
N SER A 84 -0.28 6.90 12.88
CA SER A 84 0.82 6.61 13.80
C SER A 84 1.71 7.85 14.06
N LEU A 85 1.98 8.65 13.03
CA LEU A 85 2.80 9.86 13.17
C LEU A 85 2.08 11.02 13.89
N LYS A 86 0.75 11.04 13.86
CA LYS A 86 -0.06 12.07 14.54
C LYS A 86 -0.31 11.75 16.00
N GLU A 87 -0.18 10.49 16.40
CA GLU A 87 -0.44 10.11 17.79
C GLU A 87 0.62 10.65 18.75
N ASP A 88 0.14 11.19 19.87
CA ASP A 88 0.98 11.64 20.95
C ASP A 88 1.39 10.45 21.84
N ALA A 89 2.65 10.41 22.25
CA ALA A 89 3.17 9.38 23.16
C ALA A 89 2.51 9.35 24.54
N LYS A 90 1.62 10.31 24.83
CA LYS A 90 0.87 10.38 26.09
C LYS A 90 -0.13 9.22 26.26
N ASP A 91 -0.79 8.80 25.16
CA ASP A 91 -1.64 7.60 25.18
C ASP A 91 -0.85 6.40 24.63
N ILE A 92 -0.18 5.71 25.53
CA ILE A 92 0.68 4.57 25.20
C ILE A 92 -0.10 3.46 24.49
N THR A 93 -1.35 3.22 24.86
CA THR A 93 -2.16 2.15 24.25
C THR A 93 -2.52 2.49 22.81
N LYS A 94 -2.96 3.70 22.57
CA LYS A 94 -3.31 4.19 21.24
C LYS A 94 -2.07 4.29 20.35
N PHE A 95 -0.97 4.83 20.89
CA PHE A 95 0.31 4.91 20.20
C PHE A 95 0.81 3.54 19.74
N ARG A 96 0.79 2.53 20.61
CA ARG A 96 1.20 1.16 20.25
C ARG A 96 0.31 0.57 19.15
N ARG A 97 -1.00 0.71 19.28
CA ARG A 97 -1.95 0.19 18.31
C ARG A 97 -1.76 0.80 16.92
N THR A 98 -1.58 2.11 16.83
CA THR A 98 -1.35 2.79 15.54
C THR A 98 0.02 2.45 14.96
N ALA A 99 1.05 2.32 15.80
CA ALA A 99 2.39 1.89 15.37
C ALA A 99 2.38 0.43 14.85
N ASP A 100 1.67 -0.46 15.50
CA ASP A 100 1.53 -1.86 15.05
C ASP A 100 0.73 -1.95 13.74
N ALA A 101 -0.33 -1.16 13.59
CA ALA A 101 -1.10 -1.08 12.34
C ALA A 101 -0.24 -0.55 11.17
N ALA A 102 0.53 0.50 11.40
CA ALA A 102 1.46 1.05 10.41
C ALA A 102 2.53 0.02 10.01
N LYS A 103 3.10 -0.68 10.99
CA LYS A 103 4.08 -1.73 10.75
C LYS A 103 3.52 -2.86 9.88
N GLU A 104 2.31 -3.32 10.17
CA GLU A 104 1.68 -4.42 9.43
C GLU A 104 1.34 -4.00 8.00
N SER A 105 0.77 -2.82 7.80
CA SER A 105 0.46 -2.30 6.45
C SER A 105 1.72 -2.10 5.60
N ILE A 106 2.81 -1.60 6.18
CA ILE A 106 4.11 -1.48 5.50
C ILE A 106 4.67 -2.84 5.12
N ARG A 107 4.59 -3.82 6.03
CA ARG A 107 5.06 -5.19 5.77
C ARG A 107 4.30 -5.81 4.61
N GLU A 108 2.97 -5.74 4.62
CA GLU A 108 2.11 -6.26 3.57
C GLU A 108 2.39 -5.56 2.24
N TYR A 109 2.50 -4.23 2.25
CA TYR A 109 2.82 -3.44 1.07
C TYR A 109 4.17 -3.85 0.45
N LEU A 110 5.23 -3.90 1.24
CA LEU A 110 6.55 -4.29 0.76
C LEU A 110 6.61 -5.75 0.30
N SER A 111 5.90 -6.64 0.98
CA SER A 111 5.85 -8.06 0.61
C SER A 111 5.20 -8.27 -0.76
N ASN A 112 4.18 -7.49 -1.09
CA ASN A 112 3.39 -7.66 -2.31
C ASN A 112 3.93 -6.84 -3.48
N TRP A 113 4.50 -5.65 -3.23
CA TRP A 113 4.77 -4.67 -4.28
C TRP A 113 6.25 -4.31 -4.47
N LYS A 114 7.12 -4.68 -3.55
CA LYS A 114 8.56 -4.40 -3.70
C LYS A 114 9.13 -5.09 -4.93
N GLY A 115 9.62 -4.27 -5.86
CA GLY A 115 10.24 -4.77 -7.11
C GLY A 115 9.28 -5.24 -8.18
N GLN A 116 7.96 -5.04 -8.00
CA GLN A 116 6.97 -5.35 -9.03
C GLN A 116 7.09 -4.36 -10.20
N GLN A 117 7.32 -4.90 -11.40
CA GLN A 117 7.57 -4.10 -12.61
C GLN A 117 6.40 -3.17 -12.96
N GLU A 118 5.19 -3.56 -12.60
CA GLU A 118 3.95 -2.81 -12.88
C GLU A 118 3.87 -1.49 -12.12
N VAL A 119 4.51 -1.41 -10.95
CA VAL A 119 4.38 -0.25 -10.05
C VAL A 119 5.70 0.42 -9.70
N VAL A 120 6.84 -0.24 -9.89
CA VAL A 120 8.16 0.25 -9.46
C VAL A 120 8.56 1.59 -10.07
N ALA A 121 8.08 1.89 -11.28
CA ALA A 121 8.31 3.15 -11.99
C ALA A 121 7.23 4.22 -11.70
N GLU A 122 6.22 3.89 -10.91
CA GLU A 122 5.16 4.84 -10.57
C GLU A 122 5.64 5.85 -9.53
N GLU A 123 5.30 7.12 -9.75
CA GLU A 123 5.70 8.20 -8.85
C GLU A 123 5.14 7.99 -7.44
N SER A 124 3.90 7.52 -7.32
CA SER A 124 3.29 7.19 -6.04
C SER A 124 4.08 6.11 -5.28
N TYR A 125 4.57 5.08 -6.00
CA TYR A 125 5.41 4.05 -5.42
C TYR A 125 6.75 4.61 -4.93
N VAL A 126 7.42 5.39 -5.78
CA VAL A 126 8.74 5.98 -5.46
C VAL A 126 8.65 6.89 -4.23
N VAL A 127 7.62 7.73 -4.17
CA VAL A 127 7.42 8.67 -3.04
C VAL A 127 7.07 7.91 -1.76
N LEU A 128 6.19 6.92 -1.84
CA LEU A 128 5.81 6.11 -0.67
C LEU A 128 6.98 5.26 -0.16
N GLU A 129 7.77 4.66 -1.06
CA GLU A 129 8.98 3.93 -0.68
C GLU A 129 10.00 4.85 -0.02
N LYS A 130 10.15 6.09 -0.50
CA LYS A 130 11.01 7.10 0.11
C LYS A 130 10.56 7.42 1.54
N ALA A 131 9.27 7.63 1.78
CA ALA A 131 8.72 7.88 3.11
C ALA A 131 9.03 6.71 4.08
N ILE A 132 8.77 5.47 3.65
CA ILE A 132 9.05 4.25 4.42
C ILE A 132 10.55 4.14 4.72
N ARG A 133 11.39 4.38 3.71
CA ARG A 133 12.86 4.30 3.85
C ARG A 133 13.42 5.38 4.77
N SER A 134 12.86 6.59 4.75
CA SER A 134 13.24 7.68 5.66
C SER A 134 12.95 7.31 7.11
N LEU A 135 11.77 6.77 7.38
CA LEU A 135 11.39 6.28 8.70
C LEU A 135 12.33 5.15 9.17
N ALA A 136 12.57 4.17 8.29
CA ALA A 136 13.46 3.06 8.56
C ALA A 136 14.89 3.50 8.86
N SER A 137 15.43 4.43 8.06
CA SER A 137 16.77 4.97 8.22
C SER A 137 16.93 5.71 9.55
N PHE A 138 15.93 6.48 9.95
CA PHE A 138 15.94 7.16 11.24
C PHE A 138 16.05 6.16 12.39
N TYR A 139 15.15 5.19 12.47
CA TYR A 139 15.15 4.23 13.58
C TYR A 139 16.35 3.28 13.56
N SER A 140 16.90 2.98 12.39
CA SER A 140 18.14 2.22 12.27
C SER A 140 19.33 2.91 12.91
N LYS A 141 19.39 4.25 12.85
CA LYS A 141 20.49 5.07 13.40
C LYS A 141 20.25 5.47 14.83
N ALA A 142 19.03 5.91 15.15
CA ALA A 142 18.70 6.48 16.45
C ALA A 142 18.20 5.43 17.46
N GLY A 143 17.87 4.23 16.98
CA GLY A 143 17.32 3.16 17.78
C GLY A 143 15.79 3.15 17.83
N PRO A 144 15.20 2.00 18.17
CA PRO A 144 13.74 1.77 18.06
C PRO A 144 12.91 2.57 19.09
N SER A 145 13.56 3.13 20.10
CA SER A 145 12.92 3.90 21.17
C SER A 145 13.14 5.41 21.04
N ALA A 146 13.83 5.84 19.97
CA ALA A 146 14.10 7.25 19.75
C ALA A 146 12.83 8.00 19.38
N SER A 147 12.70 9.22 19.91
CA SER A 147 11.64 10.14 19.49
C SER A 147 11.90 10.63 18.08
N LEU A 148 10.91 10.55 17.21
CA LEU A 148 11.03 11.05 15.85
C LEU A 148 11.09 12.59 15.86
N PRO A 149 12.15 13.21 15.32
CA PRO A 149 12.24 14.67 15.21
C PRO A 149 11.12 15.23 14.35
N GLU A 150 10.64 16.41 14.69
CA GLU A 150 9.53 17.05 13.99
C GLU A 150 9.86 17.32 12.51
N GLU A 151 11.11 17.62 12.19
CA GLU A 151 11.56 17.79 10.80
C GLU A 151 11.42 16.50 9.97
N VAL A 152 11.81 15.36 10.56
CA VAL A 152 11.70 14.05 9.89
C VAL A 152 10.23 13.65 9.74
N LYS A 153 9.43 13.88 10.78
CA LYS A 153 7.99 13.65 10.77
C LYS A 153 7.29 14.48 9.70
N SER A 154 7.56 15.77 9.63
CA SER A 154 7.01 16.67 8.61
C SER A 154 7.40 16.22 7.20
N SER A 155 8.67 15.89 6.98
CA SER A 155 9.13 15.40 5.68
C SER A 155 8.43 14.11 5.24
N ILE A 156 8.18 13.19 6.17
CA ILE A 156 7.45 11.95 5.87
C ILE A 156 5.99 12.27 5.55
N LEU A 157 5.34 13.13 6.32
CA LEU A 157 3.95 13.55 6.07
C LEU A 157 3.80 14.21 4.69
N ASP A 158 4.74 15.07 4.30
CA ASP A 158 4.77 15.70 2.97
C ASP A 158 4.92 14.66 1.85
N ASP A 159 5.74 13.64 2.04
CA ASP A 159 5.88 12.55 1.08
C ASP A 159 4.59 11.70 1.02
N LEU A 160 3.89 11.48 2.13
CA LEU A 160 2.58 10.80 2.14
C LEU A 160 1.50 11.61 1.40
N ASP A 161 1.47 12.94 1.60
CA ASP A 161 0.54 13.83 0.92
C ASP A 161 0.80 13.85 -0.60
N LYS A 162 2.07 13.86 -1.01
CA LYS A 162 2.46 13.72 -2.42
C LYS A 162 2.01 12.38 -3.00
N ALA A 163 2.25 11.27 -2.30
CA ALA A 163 1.81 9.96 -2.77
C ALA A 163 0.29 9.91 -2.96
N GLU A 164 -0.49 10.47 -2.02
CA GLU A 164 -1.96 10.52 -2.07
C GLU A 164 -2.50 11.38 -3.23
N ALA A 165 -1.74 12.35 -3.69
CA ALA A 165 -2.13 13.20 -4.82
C ALA A 165 -2.19 12.47 -6.16
N PHE A 166 -1.54 11.32 -6.29
CA PHE A 166 -1.48 10.54 -7.55
C PHE A 166 -2.70 9.64 -7.78
N TRP A 167 -3.42 9.23 -6.73
CA TRP A 167 -4.58 8.35 -6.86
C TRP A 167 -5.91 8.92 -6.38
#